data_f1dec71f8c4b19b2aa1908d472e83494
#
_entry.id   f1dec71f8c4b19b2aa1908d472e83494
#
_cell.length_a   1.000
_cell.length_b   1.000
_cell.length_c   1.000
_cell.angle_alpha   90.00
_cell.angle_beta   90.00
_cell.angle_gamma   90.00
#
_symmetry.space_group_name_H-M   'P 1'
#
loop_
_entity.id
_entity.type
_entity.pdbx_description
1 polymer ?
#
loop_
_entity_poly.entity_id
_entity_poly.type
_entity_poly.pdbx_seq_one_letter_code
_entity_poly.pdbx_strand_id
1 'polypeptide(L)'
;MAVYVGQALLLVRSSYRIEWNFPGGTVRHGETPEVAARRELAEEIGLAGTFPLVAVGDAWGLWDGREDKVYFFELRLDRLPELQLDNREIIAARLISPSESRGMALTGPVAVYLGRTIPPGCHSE
;
A
#
# COMPACT_ATOMS: atom_id res chain seq x y z
N MET A 1 -1.21 -2.12 -2.36
CA MET A 1 0.08 -2.48 -2.97
C MET A 1 1.20 -2.21 -1.99
N ALA A 2 1.91 -3.23 -1.60
CA ALA A 2 3.06 -3.09 -0.70
C ALA A 2 4.33 -2.96 -1.54
N VAL A 3 4.86 -1.75 -1.65
CA VAL A 3 6.07 -1.46 -2.41
C VAL A 3 7.25 -1.42 -1.45
N TYR A 4 8.17 -2.35 -1.60
CA TYR A 4 9.36 -2.43 -0.77
C TYR A 4 10.59 -1.91 -1.50
N VAL A 5 11.42 -1.18 -0.78
CA VAL A 5 12.78 -0.84 -1.20
C VAL A 5 13.68 -1.37 -0.08
N GLY A 6 14.34 -2.50 -0.34
CA GLY A 6 14.97 -3.25 0.73
C GLY A 6 13.94 -3.70 1.75
N GLN A 7 14.10 -3.30 3.00
CA GLN A 7 13.14 -3.60 4.07
C GLN A 7 12.18 -2.43 4.34
N ALA A 8 12.38 -1.31 3.66
CA ALA A 8 11.52 -0.15 3.82
C ALA A 8 10.25 -0.30 2.99
N LEU A 9 9.13 0.17 3.52
CA LEU A 9 7.82 0.07 2.90
C LEU A 9 7.32 1.45 2.52
N LEU A 10 6.84 1.59 1.29
CA LEU A 10 6.33 2.87 0.80
C LEU A 10 4.88 3.06 1.24
N LEU A 11 4.64 4.14 1.95
CA LEU A 11 3.29 4.56 2.31
C LEU A 11 2.99 5.93 1.71
N VAL A 12 1.73 6.18 1.44
CA VAL A 12 1.25 7.45 0.89
C VAL A 12 0.18 8.02 1.78
N ARG A 13 -0.03 9.33 1.70
CA ARG A 13 -1.06 9.99 2.46
C ARG A 13 -1.93 10.82 1.53
N SER A 14 -3.24 10.67 1.71
CA SER A 14 -4.24 11.43 0.95
C SER A 14 -4.45 12.81 1.57
N SER A 15 -4.93 13.73 0.76
CA SER A 15 -5.22 15.10 1.20
C SER A 15 -6.38 15.17 2.21
N TYR A 16 -7.22 14.15 2.27
CA TYR A 16 -8.44 14.16 3.09
C TYR A 16 -8.37 13.24 4.32
N ARG A 17 -7.19 12.69 4.63
CA ARG A 17 -7.05 11.86 5.84
C ARG A 17 -5.66 11.98 6.43
N ILE A 18 -5.56 11.68 7.74
CA ILE A 18 -4.28 11.70 8.44
C ILE A 18 -3.57 10.35 8.43
N GLU A 19 -4.31 9.26 8.17
CA GLU A 19 -3.74 7.92 8.15
C GLU A 19 -2.93 7.70 6.87
N TRP A 20 -1.81 7.02 7.04
CA TRP A 20 -1.00 6.57 5.92
C TRP A 20 -1.56 5.29 5.33
N ASN A 21 -1.47 5.15 4.02
CA ASN A 21 -2.05 4.04 3.28
C ASN A 21 -1.04 3.47 2.29
N PHE A 22 -1.34 2.28 1.78
CA PHE A 22 -0.65 1.78 0.60
C PHE A 22 -1.07 2.58 -0.63
N PRO A 23 -0.16 2.76 -1.61
CA PRO A 23 -0.61 3.15 -2.94
C PRO A 23 -1.57 2.09 -3.48
N GLY A 24 -2.65 2.52 -4.08
CA GLY A 24 -3.66 1.63 -4.62
C GLY A 24 -5.05 2.21 -4.48
N GLY A 25 -6.03 1.50 -4.98
CA GLY A 25 -7.41 1.93 -4.96
C GLY A 25 -8.36 0.81 -5.32
N THR A 26 -9.57 1.18 -5.71
CA THR A 26 -10.62 0.23 -6.06
C THR A 26 -10.40 -0.45 -7.39
N VAL A 27 -10.81 -1.72 -7.45
CA VAL A 27 -10.88 -2.46 -8.72
C VAL A 27 -12.12 -1.96 -9.45
N ARG A 28 -11.93 -1.47 -10.67
CA ARG A 28 -13.02 -1.00 -11.51
C ARG A 28 -13.70 -2.17 -12.23
N HIS A 29 -14.91 -1.92 -12.67
CA HIS A 29 -15.64 -2.92 -13.45
C HIS A 29 -14.80 -3.35 -14.67
N GLY A 30 -14.65 -4.65 -14.85
CA GLY A 30 -13.89 -5.21 -15.97
C GLY A 30 -12.39 -5.33 -15.73
N GLU A 31 -11.88 -4.78 -14.62
CA GLU A 31 -10.46 -4.94 -14.27
C GLU A 31 -10.24 -6.17 -13.40
N THR A 32 -9.07 -6.80 -13.59
CA THR A 32 -8.58 -7.74 -12.57
C THR A 32 -7.95 -6.95 -11.43
N PRO A 33 -7.80 -7.54 -10.23
CA PRO A 33 -7.07 -6.87 -9.15
C PRO A 33 -5.66 -6.42 -9.53
N GLU A 34 -4.93 -7.23 -10.30
CA GLU A 34 -3.58 -6.85 -10.72
C GLU A 34 -3.58 -5.65 -11.66
N VAL A 35 -4.50 -5.61 -12.63
CA VAL A 35 -4.63 -4.48 -13.55
C VAL A 35 -4.96 -3.21 -12.77
N ALA A 36 -5.88 -3.30 -11.81
CA ALA A 36 -6.21 -2.17 -10.96
C ALA A 36 -5.01 -1.68 -10.15
N ALA A 37 -4.24 -2.61 -9.58
CA ALA A 37 -3.04 -2.26 -8.80
C ALA A 37 -2.02 -1.51 -9.65
N ARG A 38 -1.75 -1.98 -10.87
CA ARG A 38 -0.82 -1.31 -11.78
C ARG A 38 -1.31 0.07 -12.20
N ARG A 39 -2.60 0.17 -12.49
CA ARG A 39 -3.21 1.46 -12.86
C ARG A 39 -3.08 2.48 -11.73
N GLU A 40 -3.41 2.08 -10.52
CA GLU A 40 -3.33 2.98 -9.37
C GLU A 40 -1.91 3.42 -9.06
N LEU A 41 -0.92 2.53 -9.19
CA LEU A 41 0.48 2.92 -9.02
C LEU A 41 0.88 4.01 -10.01
N ALA A 42 0.48 3.86 -11.27
CA ALA A 42 0.79 4.86 -12.30
C ALA A 42 0.09 6.19 -12.01
N GLU A 43 -1.18 6.14 -11.63
CA GLU A 43 -1.98 7.35 -11.40
C GLU A 43 -1.55 8.10 -10.13
N GLU A 44 -1.33 7.39 -9.04
CA GLU A 44 -1.09 8.03 -7.74
C GLU A 44 0.34 8.51 -7.54
N ILE A 45 1.32 7.72 -7.96
CA ILE A 45 2.73 8.04 -7.69
C ILE A 45 3.62 8.01 -8.94
N GLY A 46 3.04 7.86 -10.12
CA GLY A 46 3.79 7.89 -11.37
C GLY A 46 4.63 6.66 -11.64
N LEU A 47 4.34 5.55 -10.97
CA LEU A 47 5.10 4.31 -11.12
C LEU A 47 4.43 3.44 -12.18
N ALA A 48 4.91 3.54 -13.42
CA ALA A 48 4.39 2.76 -14.53
C ALA A 48 5.45 1.81 -15.07
N GLY A 49 5.03 0.68 -15.61
CA GLY A 49 5.94 -0.29 -16.21
C GLY A 49 5.53 -1.72 -15.95
N THR A 50 6.41 -2.63 -16.35
CA THR A 50 6.19 -4.08 -16.23
C THR A 50 6.90 -4.66 -15.02
N PHE A 51 6.57 -4.14 -13.84
CA PHE A 51 7.14 -4.66 -12.60
C PHE A 51 6.53 -6.02 -12.27
N PRO A 52 7.32 -6.96 -11.74
CA PRO A 52 6.76 -8.21 -11.25
C PRO A 52 5.99 -7.98 -9.95
N LEU A 53 4.68 -8.20 -9.99
CA LEU A 53 3.82 -8.12 -8.83
C LEU A 53 3.54 -9.52 -8.32
N VAL A 54 3.64 -9.70 -7.02
CA VAL A 54 3.34 -10.99 -6.37
C VAL A 54 2.08 -10.82 -5.54
N ALA A 55 1.05 -11.60 -5.85
CA ALA A 55 -0.18 -11.63 -5.06
C ALA A 55 0.11 -12.37 -3.76
N VAL A 56 -0.20 -11.74 -2.62
CA VAL A 56 0.12 -12.30 -1.30
C VAL A 56 -1.11 -12.46 -0.42
N GLY A 57 -2.29 -12.32 -0.97
CA GLY A 57 -3.53 -12.57 -0.25
C GLY A 57 -4.55 -11.47 -0.37
N ASP A 58 -5.60 -11.59 0.43
CA ASP A 58 -6.68 -10.62 0.45
C ASP A 58 -7.25 -10.56 1.86
N ALA A 59 -8.10 -9.58 2.11
CA ALA A 59 -8.80 -9.44 3.37
C ALA A 59 -10.15 -8.76 3.17
N TRP A 60 -11.17 -9.28 3.83
CA TRP A 60 -12.44 -8.60 3.99
C TRP A 60 -12.36 -7.71 5.22
N GLY A 61 -12.95 -6.54 5.13
CA GLY A 61 -13.02 -5.64 6.25
C GLY A 61 -13.99 -4.51 6.00
N LEU A 62 -14.22 -3.72 7.05
CA LEU A 62 -15.00 -2.50 6.97
C LEU A 62 -14.04 -1.34 6.79
N TRP A 63 -13.89 -0.90 5.56
CA TRP A 63 -12.98 0.18 5.20
C TRP A 63 -13.79 1.42 4.86
N ASP A 64 -13.54 2.51 5.56
CA ASP A 64 -14.26 3.78 5.34
C ASP A 64 -15.79 3.62 5.37
N GLY A 65 -16.28 2.79 6.31
CA GLY A 65 -17.71 2.56 6.47
C GLY A 65 -18.33 1.61 5.46
N ARG A 66 -17.53 0.99 4.59
CA ARG A 66 -18.01 0.04 3.58
C ARG A 66 -17.35 -1.31 3.76
N GLU A 67 -18.15 -2.35 3.69
CA GLU A 67 -17.64 -3.71 3.69
C GLU A 67 -17.08 -4.01 2.30
N ASP A 68 -15.79 -4.33 2.22
CA ASP A 68 -15.12 -4.54 0.95
C ASP A 68 -13.93 -5.48 1.12
N LYS A 69 -13.44 -5.98 0.00
CA LYS A 69 -12.30 -6.87 -0.06
C LYS A 69 -11.09 -6.12 -0.61
N VAL A 70 -9.99 -6.22 0.10
CA VAL A 70 -8.72 -5.65 -0.32
C VAL A 70 -7.81 -6.77 -0.80
N TYR A 71 -7.19 -6.57 -1.95
CA TYR A 71 -6.21 -7.50 -2.51
C TYR A 71 -4.82 -6.96 -2.26
N PHE A 72 -3.93 -7.80 -1.74
CA PHE A 72 -2.56 -7.41 -1.44
C PHE A 72 -1.60 -7.94 -2.49
N PHE A 73 -0.80 -7.04 -3.04
CA PHE A 73 0.30 -7.36 -3.94
C PHE A 73 1.58 -6.80 -3.36
N GLU A 74 2.70 -7.46 -3.62
CA GLU A 74 4.02 -6.97 -3.24
C GLU A 74 4.82 -6.67 -4.48
N LEU A 75 5.53 -5.54 -4.43
CA LEU A 75 6.50 -5.11 -5.43
C LEU A 75 7.80 -4.80 -4.70
N ARG A 76 8.89 -5.44 -5.14
CA ARG A 76 10.20 -5.20 -4.53
C ARG A 76 11.10 -4.51 -5.53
N LEU A 77 11.65 -3.39 -5.09
CA LEU A 77 12.53 -2.55 -5.91
C LEU A 77 13.91 -2.47 -5.24
N ASP A 78 14.96 -2.37 -6.07
CA ASP A 78 16.32 -2.18 -5.56
C ASP A 78 16.49 -0.76 -5.01
N ARG A 79 15.83 0.20 -5.65
CA ARG A 79 15.79 1.59 -5.18
C ARG A 79 14.50 2.24 -5.64
N LEU A 80 14.09 3.25 -4.91
CA LEU A 80 12.88 3.99 -5.25
C LEU A 80 13.16 4.93 -6.42
N PRO A 81 12.46 4.79 -7.55
CA PRO A 81 12.59 5.75 -8.63
C PRO A 81 11.97 7.09 -8.22
N GLU A 82 12.21 8.12 -9.03
CA GLU A 82 11.58 9.40 -8.80
C GLU A 82 10.06 9.26 -8.91
N LEU A 83 9.37 9.64 -7.86
CA LEU A 83 7.91 9.56 -7.82
C LEU A 83 7.29 10.86 -8.32
N GLN A 84 6.15 10.71 -9.00
CA GLN A 84 5.33 11.86 -9.39
C GLN A 84 3.97 11.69 -8.73
N LEU A 85 3.77 12.38 -7.61
CA LEU A 85 2.50 12.37 -6.91
C LEU A 85 1.48 13.15 -7.71
N ASP A 86 0.22 12.71 -7.66
CA ASP A 86 -0.84 13.39 -8.39
C ASP A 86 -1.17 14.76 -7.76
N ASN A 87 -0.79 14.98 -6.51
CA ASN A 87 -0.97 16.22 -5.74
C ASN A 87 -2.44 16.67 -5.63
N ARG A 88 -3.36 15.79 -5.93
CA ARG A 88 -4.80 16.01 -5.77
C ARG A 88 -5.33 15.12 -4.67
N GLU A 89 -5.18 13.82 -4.83
CA GLU A 89 -5.51 12.84 -3.80
C GLU A 89 -4.29 12.51 -2.93
N ILE A 90 -3.16 12.21 -3.57
CA ILE A 90 -1.94 11.80 -2.87
C ILE A 90 -1.00 12.98 -2.77
N ILE A 91 -0.77 13.44 -1.55
CA ILE A 91 0.02 14.64 -1.28
C ILE A 91 1.37 14.34 -0.63
N ALA A 92 1.60 13.11 -0.16
CA ALA A 92 2.85 12.74 0.47
C ALA A 92 3.14 11.26 0.26
N ALA A 93 4.42 10.94 0.16
CA ALA A 93 4.90 9.56 0.09
C ALA A 93 6.11 9.45 1.01
N ARG A 94 6.26 8.31 1.68
CA ARG A 94 7.34 8.11 2.65
C ARG A 94 7.72 6.65 2.71
N LEU A 95 9.03 6.38 2.71
CA LEU A 95 9.55 5.05 3.02
C LEU A 95 9.68 4.93 4.53
N ILE A 96 9.13 3.87 5.09
CA ILE A 96 9.18 3.62 6.53
C ILE A 96 9.80 2.27 6.82
N SER A 97 10.50 2.18 7.94
CA SER A 97 10.93 0.90 8.47
C SER A 97 9.77 0.22 9.21
N PRO A 98 9.82 -1.10 9.41
CA PRO A 98 8.78 -1.77 10.21
C PRO A 98 8.61 -1.19 11.61
N SER A 99 9.69 -0.73 12.24
CA SER A 99 9.62 -0.15 13.57
C SER A 99 8.92 1.21 13.57
N GLU A 100 9.10 2.01 12.53
CA GLU A 100 8.44 3.31 12.42
C GLU A 100 6.92 3.17 12.30
N SER A 101 6.45 2.08 11.70
CA SER A 101 5.01 1.87 11.49
C SER A 101 4.23 1.82 12.80
N ARG A 102 4.87 1.44 13.89
CA ARG A 102 4.22 1.31 15.20
C ARG A 102 3.76 2.64 15.78
N GLY A 103 4.41 3.74 15.40
CA GLY A 103 4.06 5.08 15.88
C GLY A 103 3.22 5.87 14.90
N MET A 104 2.76 5.27 13.82
CA MET A 104 2.05 5.96 12.76
C MET A 104 0.56 5.65 12.76
N ALA A 105 -0.24 6.63 12.37
CA ALA A 105 -1.64 6.39 12.08
C ALA A 105 -1.74 5.70 10.72
N LEU A 106 -2.29 4.50 10.69
CA LEU A 106 -2.36 3.65 9.50
C LEU A 106 -3.81 3.32 9.18
N THR A 107 -4.11 3.19 7.88
CA THR A 107 -5.42 2.71 7.45
C THR A 107 -5.58 1.23 7.81
N GLY A 108 -6.83 0.75 7.83
CA GLY A 108 -7.13 -0.64 8.14
C GLY A 108 -6.37 -1.64 7.29
N PRO A 109 -6.36 -1.50 5.95
CA PRO A 109 -5.61 -2.43 5.11
C PRO A 109 -4.13 -2.53 5.43
N VAL A 110 -3.47 -1.40 5.73
CA VAL A 110 -2.04 -1.41 6.10
C VAL A 110 -1.86 -2.14 7.43
N ALA A 111 -2.70 -1.85 8.41
CA ALA A 111 -2.61 -2.50 9.72
C ALA A 111 -2.80 -4.01 9.61
N VAL A 112 -3.77 -4.46 8.82
CA VAL A 112 -4.01 -5.89 8.59
C VAL A 112 -2.81 -6.55 7.92
N TYR A 113 -2.28 -5.93 6.88
CA TYR A 113 -1.12 -6.46 6.16
C TYR A 113 0.08 -6.61 7.09
N LEU A 114 0.41 -5.56 7.84
CA LEU A 114 1.55 -5.57 8.75
C LEU A 114 1.37 -6.61 9.85
N GLY A 115 0.14 -6.80 10.33
CA GLY A 115 -0.17 -7.83 11.31
C GLY A 115 0.09 -9.26 10.79
N ARG A 116 -0.06 -9.47 9.48
CA ARG A 116 0.19 -10.77 8.85
C ARG A 116 1.66 -11.02 8.56
N THR A 117 2.42 -9.96 8.27
CA THR A 117 3.83 -10.10 7.90
C THR A 117 4.75 -10.18 9.09
N ILE A 118 4.30 -9.73 10.26
CA ILE A 118 5.07 -9.80 11.50
C ILE A 118 4.54 -10.97 12.31
N PRO A 119 5.33 -12.05 12.51
CA PRO A 119 4.88 -13.20 13.29
C PRO A 119 4.48 -12.78 14.71
N PRO A 120 3.42 -13.37 15.28
CA PRO A 120 2.94 -12.99 16.61
C PRO A 120 3.99 -13.02 17.71
N GLY A 121 4.95 -13.94 17.64
CA GLY A 121 5.99 -14.03 18.66
C GLY A 121 7.07 -12.96 18.57
N CYS A 122 7.16 -12.23 17.47
CA CYS A 122 8.24 -11.28 17.23
C CYS A 122 8.01 -9.93 17.88
N HIS A 123 6.80 -9.61 18.24
CA HIS A 123 6.45 -8.30 18.81
C HIS A 123 5.83 -8.39 20.19
N SER A 124 6.02 -9.49 20.87
CA SER A 124 5.48 -9.70 22.19
C SER A 124 6.42 -9.24 23.30
N GLU A 125 7.59 -8.84 22.97
CA GLU A 125 8.53 -8.26 23.92
C GLU A 125 8.34 -6.79 24.14
#